data_4394e69333f97cd985bdabac24d4e5af
#
_entry.id   4394e69333f97cd985bdabac24d4e5af
#
_cell.length_a   1.000
_cell.length_b   1.000
_cell.length_c   1.000
_cell.angle_alpha   90.00
_cell.angle_beta   90.00
_cell.angle_gamma   90.00
#
_symmetry.space_group_name_H-M   'P 1'
#
loop_
_entity.id
_entity.type
_entity.pdbx_description
1 polymer ?
#
loop_
_entity_poly.entity_id
_entity_poly.type
_entity_poly.pdbx_seq_one_letter_code
_entity_poly.pdbx_strand_id
1 'polypeptide(L)'
;AYVRIGDSAIIYQITADEYNSLMAATRSDLRHQEILWANFTDIQQVDVTLEGQTYTLTVEANGDEHVWYYGEEKLSIGDFQSAFAGLTAATFTTEQPSGKEELRLTVTLDNENVPSVEIAIYRYDGSFCLVTVDGTPTALVSRSAAMDLVEAVNAIVLN
;
A
#
# COMPACT_ATOMS: atom_id res chain seq x y z
N ALA A 1 -24.45 -6.88 -25.80
CA ALA A 1 -23.78 -8.15 -25.58
C ALA A 1 -24.42 -8.91 -24.42
N TYR A 2 -24.03 -10.18 -24.25
CA TYR A 2 -24.47 -11.02 -23.13
C TYR A 2 -23.24 -11.54 -22.40
N VAL A 3 -23.24 -11.47 -21.07
CA VAL A 3 -22.14 -11.92 -20.21
C VAL A 3 -22.67 -12.83 -19.12
N ARG A 4 -21.82 -13.74 -18.64
CA ARG A 4 -22.07 -14.54 -17.43
C ARG A 4 -20.82 -14.58 -16.56
N ILE A 5 -21.00 -14.76 -15.28
CA ILE A 5 -19.91 -14.85 -14.32
C ILE A 5 -19.61 -16.34 -14.09
N GLY A 6 -18.42 -16.77 -14.50
CA GLY A 6 -18.00 -18.18 -14.39
C GLY A 6 -19.00 -19.14 -15.03
N ASP A 7 -19.37 -20.18 -14.31
CA ASP A 7 -20.32 -21.22 -14.76
C ASP A 7 -21.77 -20.95 -14.31
N SER A 8 -22.09 -19.72 -13.88
CA SER A 8 -23.43 -19.32 -13.49
C SER A 8 -24.43 -19.57 -14.63
N ALA A 9 -25.63 -20.07 -14.30
CA ALA A 9 -26.74 -20.18 -15.24
C ALA A 9 -27.38 -18.81 -15.57
N ILE A 10 -27.02 -17.75 -14.83
CA ILE A 10 -27.56 -16.40 -15.01
C ILE A 10 -26.76 -15.71 -16.11
N ILE A 11 -27.48 -15.21 -17.11
CA ILE A 11 -26.93 -14.43 -18.23
C ILE A 11 -27.43 -13.00 -18.10
N TYR A 12 -26.49 -12.06 -18.11
CA TYR A 12 -26.77 -10.62 -18.04
C TYR A 12 -26.66 -10.02 -19.44
N GLN A 13 -27.61 -9.17 -19.80
CA GLN A 13 -27.49 -8.33 -20.98
C GLN A 13 -26.79 -7.04 -20.58
N ILE A 14 -25.77 -6.67 -21.34
CA ILE A 14 -25.02 -5.43 -21.17
C ILE A 14 -25.09 -4.59 -22.44
N THR A 15 -24.91 -3.30 -22.30
CA THR A 15 -24.84 -2.34 -23.41
C THR A 15 -23.61 -2.57 -24.29
N ALA A 16 -23.60 -1.96 -25.47
CA ALA A 16 -22.41 -1.99 -26.33
C ALA A 16 -21.22 -1.26 -25.69
N ASP A 17 -21.48 -0.16 -24.98
CA ASP A 17 -20.44 0.63 -24.32
C ASP A 17 -19.80 -0.14 -23.16
N GLU A 18 -20.60 -0.81 -22.33
CA GLU A 18 -20.09 -1.69 -21.27
C GLU A 18 -19.26 -2.83 -21.84
N TYR A 19 -19.71 -3.47 -22.92
CA TYR A 19 -18.95 -4.51 -23.61
C TYR A 19 -17.63 -3.99 -24.15
N ASN A 20 -17.63 -2.85 -24.82
CA ASN A 20 -16.42 -2.24 -25.37
C ASN A 20 -15.45 -1.84 -24.25
N SER A 21 -15.94 -1.30 -23.13
CA SER A 21 -15.13 -0.97 -21.96
C SER A 21 -14.46 -2.21 -21.36
N LEU A 22 -15.21 -3.31 -21.21
CA LEU A 22 -14.66 -4.59 -20.73
C LEU A 22 -13.59 -5.15 -21.69
N MET A 23 -13.84 -5.08 -23.01
CA MET A 23 -12.88 -5.59 -24.01
C MET A 23 -11.64 -4.71 -24.16
N ALA A 24 -11.75 -3.42 -23.83
CA ALA A 24 -10.65 -2.47 -23.86
C ALA A 24 -9.85 -2.46 -22.55
N ALA A 25 -10.37 -3.07 -21.46
CA ALA A 25 -9.71 -3.06 -20.16
C ALA A 25 -8.33 -3.72 -20.23
N THR A 26 -7.35 -3.00 -19.75
CA THR A 26 -5.97 -3.48 -19.62
C THR A 26 -5.73 -4.12 -18.27
N ARG A 27 -4.60 -4.83 -18.13
CA ARG A 27 -4.19 -5.36 -16.82
C ARG A 27 -4.08 -4.24 -15.77
N SER A 28 -3.64 -3.05 -16.16
CA SER A 28 -3.51 -1.91 -15.25
C SER A 28 -4.86 -1.39 -14.75
N ASP A 29 -5.90 -1.44 -15.59
CA ASP A 29 -7.25 -1.00 -15.20
C ASP A 29 -7.92 -1.95 -14.21
N LEU A 30 -7.43 -3.19 -14.12
CA LEU A 30 -7.96 -4.23 -13.23
C LEU A 30 -7.11 -4.43 -11.96
N ARG A 31 -6.02 -3.67 -11.78
CA ARG A 31 -5.19 -3.74 -10.57
C ARG A 31 -5.75 -2.84 -9.48
N HIS A 32 -5.60 -3.29 -8.25
CA HIS A 32 -5.77 -2.41 -7.08
C HIS A 32 -4.80 -1.24 -7.16
N GLN A 33 -5.27 -0.06 -6.84
CA GLN A 33 -4.44 1.14 -6.81
C GLN A 33 -3.71 1.31 -5.47
N GLU A 34 -4.23 0.71 -4.40
CA GLU A 34 -3.55 0.66 -3.11
C GLU A 34 -2.21 -0.08 -3.25
N ILE A 35 -1.15 0.50 -2.71
CA ILE A 35 0.19 -0.12 -2.72
C ILE A 35 0.21 -1.37 -1.84
N LEU A 36 -0.39 -1.30 -0.66
CA LEU A 36 -0.64 -2.46 0.19
C LEU A 36 -2.15 -2.73 0.22
N TRP A 37 -2.55 -3.87 -0.34
CA TRP A 37 -3.91 -4.36 -0.23
C TRP A 37 -4.00 -5.37 0.92
N ALA A 38 -4.13 -4.87 2.13
CA ALA A 38 -4.36 -5.65 3.35
C ALA A 38 -5.29 -4.86 4.28
N ASN A 39 -6.05 -5.59 5.12
CA ASN A 39 -6.77 -4.91 6.18
C ASN A 39 -5.76 -4.40 7.21
N PHE A 40 -5.96 -3.18 7.66
CA PHE A 40 -5.09 -2.59 8.68
C PHE A 40 -5.13 -3.35 10.01
N THR A 41 -6.23 -4.07 10.26
CA THR A 41 -6.42 -4.97 11.41
C THR A 41 -5.58 -6.25 11.34
N ASP A 42 -5.11 -6.63 10.16
CA ASP A 42 -4.28 -7.83 9.98
C ASP A 42 -2.78 -7.52 10.22
N ILE A 43 -2.43 -6.25 10.44
CA ILE A 43 -1.05 -5.84 10.69
C ILE A 43 -0.68 -6.17 12.13
N GLN A 44 0.41 -6.91 12.30
CA GLN A 44 0.99 -7.27 13.60
C GLN A 44 2.18 -6.38 13.96
N GLN A 45 2.95 -5.96 12.96
CA GLN A 45 4.15 -5.15 13.13
C GLN A 45 4.44 -4.36 11.86
N VAL A 46 5.02 -3.18 12.02
CA VAL A 46 5.62 -2.42 10.92
C VAL A 46 7.02 -1.98 11.32
N ASP A 47 8.03 -2.49 10.60
CA ASP A 47 9.38 -1.98 10.69
C ASP A 47 9.54 -0.87 9.67
N VAL A 48 9.88 0.32 10.16
CA VAL A 48 10.04 1.53 9.35
C VAL A 48 11.51 1.88 9.28
N THR A 49 12.09 1.88 8.08
CA THR A 49 13.45 2.37 7.87
C THR A 49 13.41 3.75 7.23
N LEU A 50 13.91 4.73 7.95
CA LEU A 50 13.98 6.14 7.55
C LEU A 50 15.41 6.64 7.80
N GLU A 51 16.03 7.24 6.78
CA GLU A 51 17.41 7.77 6.86
C GLU A 51 18.46 6.77 7.40
N GLY A 52 18.23 5.48 7.13
CA GLY A 52 19.14 4.40 7.53
C GLY A 52 18.94 3.92 8.98
N GLN A 53 17.96 4.43 9.70
CA GLN A 53 17.54 3.93 11.00
C GLN A 53 16.23 3.16 10.88
N THR A 54 16.12 2.06 11.64
CA THR A 54 14.90 1.23 11.66
C THR A 54 14.19 1.40 12.99
N TYR A 55 12.89 1.64 12.91
CA TYR A 55 11.97 1.81 14.03
C TYR A 55 10.90 0.73 13.92
N THR A 56 10.62 0.05 15.02
CA THR A 56 9.62 -1.04 15.04
C THR A 56 8.35 -0.57 15.75
N LEU A 57 7.24 -0.57 15.02
CA LEU A 57 5.90 -0.35 15.56
C LEU A 57 5.24 -1.70 15.76
N THR A 58 4.77 -2.00 16.96
CA THR A 58 4.12 -3.27 17.29
C THR A 58 2.64 -3.10 17.55
N VAL A 59 1.87 -4.14 17.28
CA VAL A 59 0.42 -4.17 17.50
C VAL A 59 0.08 -5.26 18.51
N GLU A 60 -0.65 -4.88 19.55
CA GLU A 60 -1.27 -5.81 20.48
C GLU A 60 -2.76 -5.91 20.19
N ALA A 61 -3.23 -7.11 19.83
CA ALA A 61 -4.65 -7.40 19.67
C ALA A 61 -5.24 -7.76 21.03
N ASN A 62 -6.27 -7.03 21.44
CA ASN A 62 -7.05 -7.30 22.64
C ASN A 62 -8.54 -7.39 22.28
N GLY A 63 -8.95 -8.58 21.83
CA GLY A 63 -10.26 -8.80 21.22
C GLY A 63 -10.36 -8.06 19.88
N ASP A 64 -11.33 -7.19 19.72
CA ASP A 64 -11.54 -6.38 18.51
C ASP A 64 -10.71 -5.08 18.50
N GLU A 65 -10.02 -4.76 19.60
CA GLU A 65 -9.15 -3.59 19.68
C GLU A 65 -7.72 -3.93 19.25
N HIS A 66 -7.15 -3.10 18.38
CA HIS A 66 -5.73 -3.14 17.97
C HIS A 66 -5.03 -1.92 18.52
N VAL A 67 -4.14 -2.15 19.49
CA VAL A 67 -3.38 -1.09 20.15
C VAL A 67 -1.97 -1.09 19.62
N TRP A 68 -1.52 0.06 19.13
CA TRP A 68 -0.20 0.25 18.55
C TRP A 68 0.76 0.83 19.57
N TYR A 69 2.01 0.38 19.49
CA TYR A 69 3.08 0.80 20.36
C TYR A 69 4.36 1.12 19.60
N TYR A 70 5.11 2.09 20.13
CA TYR A 70 6.52 2.29 19.80
C TYR A 70 7.32 2.16 21.11
N GLY A 71 8.11 1.09 21.23
CA GLY A 71 8.67 0.69 22.52
C GLY A 71 7.56 0.37 23.53
N GLU A 72 7.50 1.13 24.63
CA GLU A 72 6.46 0.99 25.66
C GLU A 72 5.34 2.05 25.54
N GLU A 73 5.48 2.97 24.60
CA GLU A 73 4.54 4.08 24.41
C GLU A 73 3.37 3.68 23.51
N LYS A 74 2.13 3.93 24.00
CA LYS A 74 0.92 3.73 23.21
C LYS A 74 0.77 4.84 22.17
N LEU A 75 0.56 4.45 20.92
CA LEU A 75 0.47 5.37 19.80
C LEU A 75 -0.97 5.71 19.41
N SER A 76 -1.15 6.94 18.95
CA SER A 76 -2.29 7.35 18.13
C SER A 76 -1.88 7.32 16.67
N ILE A 77 -2.33 6.30 15.93
CA ILE A 77 -1.86 6.02 14.57
C ILE A 77 -2.77 6.56 13.45
N GLY A 78 -3.78 7.38 13.77
CA GLY A 78 -4.76 7.84 12.78
C GLY A 78 -4.13 8.52 11.57
N ASP A 79 -3.12 9.37 11.79
CA ASP A 79 -2.41 10.06 10.72
C ASP A 79 -1.56 9.10 9.89
N PHE A 80 -0.85 8.16 10.55
CA PHE A 80 -0.10 7.10 9.87
C PHE A 80 -1.01 6.21 9.04
N GLN A 81 -2.13 5.76 9.60
CA GLN A 81 -3.12 4.93 8.90
C GLN A 81 -3.69 5.67 7.67
N SER A 82 -4.03 6.95 7.82
CA SER A 82 -4.57 7.76 6.75
C SER A 82 -3.54 8.00 5.64
N ALA A 83 -2.30 8.32 5.99
CA ALA A 83 -1.22 8.53 5.05
C ALA A 83 -0.86 7.24 4.30
N PHE A 84 -0.85 6.10 5.01
CA PHE A 84 -0.56 4.80 4.42
C PHE A 84 -1.68 4.35 3.45
N ALA A 85 -2.94 4.50 3.83
CA ALA A 85 -4.09 4.24 2.95
C ALA A 85 -4.13 5.19 1.74
N GLY A 86 -3.63 6.43 1.91
CA GLY A 86 -3.51 7.42 0.84
C GLY A 86 -2.40 7.13 -0.17
N LEU A 87 -1.50 6.17 0.12
CA LEU A 87 -0.42 5.78 -0.78
C LEU A 87 -0.97 4.91 -1.92
N THR A 88 -1.42 5.57 -2.99
CA THR A 88 -2.08 4.92 -4.13
C THR A 88 -1.28 5.12 -5.42
N ALA A 89 -1.35 4.15 -6.32
CA ALA A 89 -0.71 4.18 -7.62
C ALA A 89 -1.35 5.26 -8.51
N ALA A 90 -0.59 6.28 -8.88
CA ALA A 90 -0.97 7.20 -9.95
C ALA A 90 -0.79 6.55 -11.33
N THR A 91 0.24 5.73 -11.48
CA THR A 91 0.47 4.87 -12.65
C THR A 91 1.33 3.68 -12.26
N PHE A 92 1.15 2.55 -12.93
CA PHE A 92 1.99 1.37 -12.74
C PHE A 92 3.25 1.46 -13.60
N THR A 93 4.38 0.98 -13.08
CA THR A 93 5.67 0.99 -13.77
C THR A 93 6.47 -0.27 -13.51
N THR A 94 7.41 -0.57 -14.40
CA THR A 94 8.42 -1.62 -14.26
C THR A 94 9.83 -1.04 -14.25
N GLU A 95 9.95 0.30 -14.23
CA GLU A 95 11.23 0.98 -14.17
C GLU A 95 11.94 0.67 -12.85
N GLN A 96 13.25 0.43 -12.93
CA GLN A 96 14.05 0.21 -11.74
C GLN A 96 14.30 1.53 -10.99
N PRO A 97 14.28 1.53 -9.66
CA PRO A 97 14.58 2.73 -8.90
C PRO A 97 16.02 3.19 -9.13
N SER A 98 16.20 4.47 -9.40
CA SER A 98 17.51 5.11 -9.58
C SER A 98 17.75 6.26 -8.61
N GLY A 99 16.71 6.72 -7.93
CA GLY A 99 16.77 7.78 -6.95
C GLY A 99 17.10 7.29 -5.53
N LYS A 100 17.24 8.26 -4.62
CA LYS A 100 17.43 7.98 -3.19
C LYS A 100 16.18 7.27 -2.63
N GLU A 101 16.39 6.25 -1.79
CA GLU A 101 15.35 5.68 -0.95
C GLU A 101 14.95 6.70 0.12
N GLU A 102 13.68 7.05 0.19
CA GLU A 102 13.14 8.02 1.14
C GLU A 102 12.57 7.31 2.37
N LEU A 103 11.95 6.13 2.17
CA LEU A 103 11.30 5.35 3.22
C LEU A 103 11.23 3.89 2.80
N ARG A 104 11.38 2.98 3.77
CA ARG A 104 11.09 1.55 3.62
C ARG A 104 10.20 1.09 4.76
N LEU A 105 9.19 0.32 4.43
CA LEU A 105 8.29 -0.34 5.38
C LEU A 105 8.37 -1.84 5.18
N THR A 106 8.54 -2.61 6.26
CA THR A 106 8.30 -4.04 6.26
C THR A 106 7.08 -4.30 7.14
N VAL A 107 5.98 -4.68 6.52
CA VAL A 107 4.70 -4.90 7.18
C VAL A 107 4.53 -6.40 7.43
N THR A 108 4.45 -6.80 8.69
CA THR A 108 4.14 -8.18 9.11
C THR A 108 2.63 -8.32 9.28
N LEU A 109 2.05 -9.33 8.65
CA LEU A 109 0.61 -9.56 8.59
C LEU A 109 0.23 -10.88 9.29
N ASP A 110 -0.94 -10.90 9.88
CA ASP A 110 -1.60 -12.13 10.33
C ASP A 110 -2.22 -12.87 9.15
N ASN A 111 -1.34 -13.36 8.25
CA ASN A 111 -1.74 -14.05 7.03
C ASN A 111 -0.69 -15.12 6.66
N GLU A 112 -1.07 -16.38 6.75
CA GLU A 112 -0.15 -17.50 6.47
C GLU A 112 0.36 -17.52 5.01
N ASN A 113 -0.41 -17.00 4.05
CA ASN A 113 -0.01 -16.98 2.63
C ASN A 113 0.90 -15.80 2.29
N VAL A 114 0.77 -14.68 3.02
CA VAL A 114 1.56 -13.46 2.83
C VAL A 114 1.93 -12.92 4.21
N PRO A 115 2.92 -13.54 4.87
CA PRO A 115 3.27 -13.20 6.25
C PRO A 115 3.94 -11.82 6.38
N SER A 116 4.53 -11.32 5.31
CA SER A 116 5.14 -9.99 5.30
C SER A 116 5.15 -9.39 3.89
N VAL A 117 5.14 -8.07 3.82
CA VAL A 117 5.27 -7.29 2.58
C VAL A 117 6.29 -6.18 2.81
N GLU A 118 7.29 -6.09 1.94
CA GLU A 118 8.23 -4.97 1.93
C GLU A 118 7.77 -3.91 0.92
N ILE A 119 7.67 -2.65 1.35
CA ILE A 119 7.35 -1.49 0.52
C ILE A 119 8.52 -0.52 0.63
N ALA A 120 9.19 -0.20 -0.48
CA ALA A 120 10.23 0.82 -0.48
C ALA A 120 9.87 1.96 -1.46
N ILE A 121 10.08 3.18 -1.01
CA ILE A 121 9.71 4.41 -1.71
C ILE A 121 10.99 5.14 -2.08
N TYR A 122 11.15 5.40 -3.37
CA TYR A 122 12.33 6.06 -3.94
C TYR A 122 11.94 7.37 -4.59
N ARG A 123 12.80 8.37 -4.48
CA ARG A 123 12.63 9.61 -5.25
C ARG A 123 12.67 9.30 -6.73
N TYR A 124 11.67 9.79 -7.48
CA TYR A 124 11.63 9.62 -8.93
C TYR A 124 11.84 10.97 -9.64
N ASP A 125 10.91 11.91 -9.42
CA ASP A 125 11.03 13.28 -9.95
C ASP A 125 10.46 14.34 -9.00
N GLY A 126 10.14 15.53 -9.52
CA GLY A 126 9.54 16.62 -8.72
C GLY A 126 8.12 16.35 -8.24
N SER A 127 7.38 15.45 -8.89
CA SER A 127 5.96 15.18 -8.67
C SER A 127 5.66 13.77 -8.15
N PHE A 128 6.57 12.81 -8.40
CA PHE A 128 6.34 11.40 -8.11
C PHE A 128 7.49 10.77 -7.33
N CYS A 129 7.14 9.71 -6.60
CA CYS A 129 8.05 8.72 -6.04
C CYS A 129 7.77 7.36 -6.68
N LEU A 130 8.82 6.56 -6.90
CA LEU A 130 8.70 5.19 -7.36
C LEU A 130 8.57 4.25 -6.17
N VAL A 131 7.64 3.32 -6.24
CA VAL A 131 7.42 2.32 -5.20
C VAL A 131 7.77 0.94 -5.72
N THR A 132 8.52 0.19 -4.90
CA THR A 132 8.71 -1.25 -5.06
C THR A 132 7.92 -2.00 -3.99
N VAL A 133 7.37 -3.15 -4.36
CA VAL A 133 6.77 -4.11 -3.43
C VAL A 133 7.56 -5.41 -3.55
N ASP A 134 8.08 -5.90 -2.44
CA ASP A 134 8.98 -7.06 -2.36
C ASP A 134 10.13 -6.97 -3.38
N GLY A 135 10.76 -5.79 -3.45
CA GLY A 135 11.85 -5.48 -4.37
C GLY A 135 11.44 -5.34 -5.84
N THR A 136 10.16 -5.55 -6.18
CA THR A 136 9.67 -5.43 -7.56
C THR A 136 9.09 -4.03 -7.81
N PRO A 137 9.58 -3.29 -8.82
CA PRO A 137 8.98 -2.02 -9.22
C PRO A 137 7.50 -2.19 -9.54
N THR A 138 6.66 -1.35 -8.94
CA THR A 138 5.22 -1.54 -9.00
C THR A 138 4.48 -0.32 -9.52
N ALA A 139 4.75 0.86 -8.95
CA ALA A 139 3.99 2.06 -9.27
C ALA A 139 4.78 3.35 -9.05
N LEU A 140 4.29 4.42 -9.67
CA LEU A 140 4.57 5.78 -9.28
C LEU A 140 3.41 6.26 -8.40
N VAL A 141 3.73 6.84 -7.24
CA VAL A 141 2.80 7.49 -6.32
C VAL A 141 3.04 8.99 -6.29
N SER A 142 2.06 9.79 -5.91
CA SER A 142 2.30 11.22 -5.78
C SER A 142 3.35 11.49 -4.71
N ARG A 143 4.23 12.46 -4.96
CA ARG A 143 5.25 12.85 -3.98
C ARG A 143 4.63 13.39 -2.69
N SER A 144 3.49 14.09 -2.77
CA SER A 144 2.79 14.56 -1.57
C SER A 144 2.37 13.39 -0.68
N ALA A 145 1.71 12.34 -1.22
CA ALA A 145 1.30 11.19 -0.43
C ALA A 145 2.50 10.45 0.20
N ALA A 146 3.63 10.35 -0.53
CA ALA A 146 4.85 9.79 0.02
C ALA A 146 5.41 10.63 1.18
N MET A 147 5.38 11.96 1.07
CA MET A 147 5.84 12.87 2.14
C MET A 147 4.90 12.89 3.34
N ASP A 148 3.58 12.84 3.12
CA ASP A 148 2.59 12.72 4.20
C ASP A 148 2.87 11.46 5.06
N LEU A 149 3.24 10.36 4.41
CA LEU A 149 3.61 9.13 5.12
C LEU A 149 4.93 9.29 5.89
N VAL A 150 5.96 9.93 5.30
CA VAL A 150 7.22 10.24 5.99
C VAL A 150 6.99 11.16 7.20
N GLU A 151 6.13 12.18 7.06
CA GLU A 151 5.78 13.09 8.17
C GLU A 151 5.03 12.36 9.28
N ALA A 152 4.08 11.48 8.93
CA ALA A 152 3.35 10.67 9.91
C ALA A 152 4.29 9.73 10.70
N VAL A 153 5.28 9.12 10.02
CA VAL A 153 6.31 8.30 10.67
C VAL A 153 7.17 9.15 11.61
N ASN A 154 7.65 10.31 11.12
CA ASN A 154 8.47 11.21 11.94
C ASN A 154 7.74 11.67 13.20
N ALA A 155 6.45 11.95 13.11
CA ALA A 155 5.62 12.32 14.26
C ALA A 155 5.55 11.21 15.33
N ILE A 156 5.71 9.94 14.93
CA ILE A 156 5.74 8.80 15.86
C ILE A 156 7.12 8.61 16.49
N VAL A 157 8.18 8.67 15.68
CA VAL A 157 9.51 8.18 16.11
C VAL A 157 10.45 9.26 16.64
N LEU A 158 10.13 10.54 16.41
CA LEU A 158 10.95 11.69 16.83
C LEU A 158 10.34 12.50 18.00
N ASN A 159 9.22 12.05 18.57
CA ASN A 159 8.60 12.69 19.75
C ASN A 159 9.15 12.16 21.05
#